data_e1523cb35bf3c480926e0aad37a07b90
#
_entry.id   e1523cb35bf3c480926e0aad37a07b90
#
_cell.length_a   1.000
_cell.length_b   1.000
_cell.length_c   1.000
_cell.angle_alpha   90.00
_cell.angle_beta   90.00
_cell.angle_gamma   90.00
#
_symmetry.space_group_name_H-M   'P 1'
#
loop_
_entity.id
_entity.type
_entity.pdbx_description
1 polymer ?
#
loop_
_entity_poly.entity_id
_entity_poly.type
_entity_poly.pdbx_seq_one_letter_code
_entity_poly.pdbx_strand_id
1 'polypeptide(L)'
;MIRYFVHRGGRTEHFDRLDPSFAKATEGKPAALADDVVVWADVYDATEDDARILREVFGLHELPVEAALQRETHPKVESYGKYLYIVLHGINFQAQEHTFETTETDFFLAQNFLVTIHDGQRRSIKSVAELCSRAEYVLGEGTAALLHRIVDTMVDGYRPEIDEIEERLDEIEKCAIENPTETLTADILAIKRDITALRRIVIPQRDVVGRLSRREFDLISQEMSYRFRDVYDQLAHFADDAVVFHDRVTGIFDAYLASVSNRLASVSTVLAVIAALFGPMTVITGLFGMNVPLPSLLGNPQYQFWEVIAMMAVSSAGLFVWFRKMKWL
;
A
#
# COMPACT_ATOMS: atom_id res chain seq x y z
N MET A 1 -23.96 -16.39 0.94
CA MET A 1 -25.19 -16.09 0.17
C MET A 1 -24.85 -15.98 -1.31
N ILE A 2 -25.61 -16.64 -2.21
CA ILE A 2 -25.33 -16.67 -3.65
C ILE A 2 -26.41 -15.93 -4.42
N ARG A 3 -26.03 -15.00 -5.30
CA ARG A 3 -26.91 -14.36 -6.29
C ARG A 3 -26.57 -14.89 -7.67
N TYR A 4 -27.58 -15.18 -8.47
CA TYR A 4 -27.39 -15.70 -9.81
C TYR A 4 -27.93 -14.73 -10.85
N PHE A 5 -27.15 -14.47 -11.89
CA PHE A 5 -27.56 -13.78 -13.10
C PHE A 5 -27.48 -14.79 -14.24
N VAL A 6 -28.58 -15.00 -14.93
CA VAL A 6 -28.69 -16.02 -15.98
C VAL A 6 -29.09 -15.34 -17.28
N HIS A 7 -28.24 -15.43 -18.29
CA HIS A 7 -28.54 -14.94 -19.64
C HIS A 7 -28.93 -16.10 -20.54
N ARG A 8 -30.13 -16.03 -21.12
CA ARG A 8 -30.67 -17.02 -22.06
C ARG A 8 -31.57 -16.35 -23.08
N GLY A 9 -31.39 -16.67 -24.37
CA GLY A 9 -32.26 -16.17 -25.43
C GLY A 9 -32.30 -14.64 -25.53
N GLY A 10 -31.20 -13.95 -25.22
CA GLY A 10 -31.09 -12.48 -25.28
C GLY A 10 -31.66 -11.76 -24.06
N ARG A 11 -32.05 -12.44 -23.00
CA ARG A 11 -32.58 -11.86 -21.76
C ARG A 11 -31.72 -12.28 -20.56
N THR A 12 -31.50 -11.36 -19.63
CA THR A 12 -30.84 -11.61 -18.36
C THR A 12 -31.86 -11.58 -17.23
N GLU A 13 -31.91 -12.66 -16.47
CA GLU A 13 -32.77 -12.81 -15.30
C GLU A 13 -31.91 -12.94 -14.04
N HIS A 14 -32.45 -12.48 -12.91
CA HIS A 14 -31.76 -12.51 -11.62
C HIS A 14 -32.53 -13.43 -10.65
N PHE A 15 -31.78 -14.27 -9.93
CA PHE A 15 -32.34 -15.25 -8.99
C PHE A 15 -31.51 -15.31 -7.71
N ASP A 16 -32.18 -15.47 -6.57
CA ASP A 16 -31.56 -15.74 -5.28
C ASP A 16 -31.25 -17.23 -5.05
N ARG A 17 -31.74 -18.10 -5.95
CA ARG A 17 -31.47 -19.55 -5.97
C ARG A 17 -31.37 -20.02 -7.41
N LEU A 18 -30.42 -20.91 -7.69
CA LEU A 18 -30.31 -21.52 -9.01
C LEU A 18 -31.50 -22.47 -9.21
N ASP A 19 -32.29 -22.24 -10.27
CA ASP A 19 -33.36 -23.16 -10.67
C ASP A 19 -32.70 -24.45 -11.16
N PRO A 20 -33.09 -25.63 -10.61
CA PRO A 20 -32.58 -26.93 -11.05
C PRO A 20 -32.78 -27.21 -12.55
N SER A 21 -33.67 -26.50 -13.23
CA SER A 21 -33.88 -26.61 -14.68
C SER A 21 -32.72 -26.12 -15.52
N PHE A 22 -31.86 -25.25 -14.97
CA PHE A 22 -30.64 -24.79 -15.63
C PHE A 22 -29.49 -25.80 -15.53
N ALA A 23 -29.56 -26.69 -14.54
CA ALA A 23 -28.62 -27.78 -14.37
C ALA A 23 -29.23 -29.05 -14.98
N LYS A 24 -28.84 -29.40 -16.19
CA LYS A 24 -29.19 -30.74 -16.72
C LYS A 24 -28.48 -31.78 -15.84
N ALA A 25 -29.21 -32.33 -14.89
CA ALA A 25 -28.78 -33.51 -14.14
C ALA A 25 -28.61 -34.68 -15.11
N THR A 26 -27.40 -34.96 -15.52
CA THR A 26 -27.06 -36.24 -16.16
C THR A 26 -26.58 -37.14 -15.02
N GLU A 27 -27.26 -38.30 -14.82
CA GLU A 27 -26.89 -39.28 -13.79
C GLU A 27 -25.34 -39.48 -13.75
N GLY A 28 -24.72 -39.13 -12.64
CA GLY A 28 -23.32 -39.40 -12.36
C GLY A 28 -22.28 -38.43 -12.96
N LYS A 29 -22.67 -37.28 -13.53
CA LYS A 29 -21.74 -36.20 -13.95
C LYS A 29 -22.19 -34.88 -13.32
N PRO A 30 -21.22 -33.98 -12.95
CA PRO A 30 -21.56 -32.64 -12.50
C PRO A 30 -22.51 -32.01 -13.53
N ALA A 31 -23.53 -31.30 -13.05
CA ALA A 31 -24.55 -30.70 -13.87
C ALA A 31 -23.92 -29.80 -14.94
N ALA A 32 -23.93 -30.21 -16.21
CA ALA A 32 -23.45 -29.39 -17.30
C ALA A 32 -24.54 -28.34 -17.56
N LEU A 33 -24.19 -27.06 -17.33
CA LEU A 33 -25.01 -25.95 -17.79
C LEU A 33 -25.22 -26.08 -19.31
N ALA A 34 -26.44 -25.77 -19.78
CA ALA A 34 -26.73 -25.85 -21.22
C ALA A 34 -25.83 -24.88 -21.99
N ASP A 35 -25.36 -25.27 -23.17
CA ASP A 35 -24.39 -24.50 -23.99
C ASP A 35 -24.90 -23.10 -24.42
N ASP A 36 -26.24 -22.91 -24.38
CA ASP A 36 -26.92 -21.65 -24.74
C ASP A 36 -27.17 -20.72 -23.54
N VAL A 37 -26.66 -21.08 -22.35
CA VAL A 37 -26.88 -20.33 -21.10
C VAL A 37 -25.55 -19.82 -20.54
N VAL A 38 -25.48 -18.53 -20.24
CA VAL A 38 -24.37 -17.91 -19.52
C VAL A 38 -24.82 -17.57 -18.10
N VAL A 39 -24.07 -18.03 -17.11
CA VAL A 39 -24.39 -17.85 -15.69
C VAL A 39 -23.29 -17.08 -15.00
N TRP A 40 -23.68 -16.05 -14.24
CA TRP A 40 -22.82 -15.45 -13.24
C TRP A 40 -23.35 -15.78 -11.85
N ALA A 41 -22.57 -16.49 -11.05
CA ALA A 41 -22.86 -16.77 -9.66
C ALA A 41 -21.97 -15.91 -8.77
N ASP A 42 -22.57 -14.95 -8.07
CA ASP A 42 -21.91 -14.05 -7.17
C ASP A 42 -22.11 -14.52 -5.73
N VAL A 43 -21.03 -14.97 -5.10
CA VAL A 43 -21.03 -15.58 -3.76
C VAL A 43 -20.33 -14.62 -2.79
N TYR A 44 -21.10 -14.05 -1.89
CA TYR A 44 -20.52 -13.23 -0.82
C TYR A 44 -20.69 -13.91 0.54
N ASP A 45 -19.67 -13.76 1.38
CA ASP A 45 -19.58 -14.41 2.69
C ASP A 45 -19.88 -15.92 2.57
N ALA A 46 -19.10 -16.59 1.72
CA ALA A 46 -19.29 -18.00 1.37
C ALA A 46 -19.23 -18.90 2.59
N THR A 47 -20.17 -19.84 2.65
CA THR A 47 -20.28 -20.87 3.68
C THR A 47 -19.88 -22.23 3.12
N GLU A 48 -19.72 -23.24 3.99
CA GLU A 48 -19.46 -24.63 3.59
C GLU A 48 -20.63 -25.23 2.75
N ASP A 49 -21.86 -24.77 3.00
CA ASP A 49 -23.02 -25.16 2.16
C ASP A 49 -22.91 -24.56 0.75
N ASP A 50 -22.44 -23.31 0.63
CA ASP A 50 -22.18 -22.68 -0.66
C ASP A 50 -21.05 -23.42 -1.40
N ALA A 51 -19.97 -23.81 -0.70
CA ALA A 51 -18.88 -24.61 -1.26
C ALA A 51 -19.34 -25.94 -1.83
N ARG A 52 -20.29 -26.60 -1.16
CA ARG A 52 -20.91 -27.84 -1.67
C ARG A 52 -21.63 -27.57 -2.99
N ILE A 53 -22.42 -26.50 -3.09
CA ILE A 53 -23.11 -26.11 -4.34
C ILE A 53 -22.09 -25.85 -5.45
N LEU A 54 -20.99 -25.16 -5.16
CA LEU A 54 -19.93 -24.87 -6.12
C LEU A 54 -19.28 -26.13 -6.69
N ARG A 55 -19.07 -27.15 -5.84
CA ARG A 55 -18.51 -28.45 -6.27
C ARG A 55 -19.52 -29.27 -7.08
N GLU A 56 -20.77 -29.37 -6.60
CA GLU A 56 -21.78 -30.21 -7.21
C GLU A 56 -22.39 -29.64 -8.50
N VAL A 57 -22.64 -28.31 -8.54
CA VAL A 57 -23.32 -27.67 -9.68
C VAL A 57 -22.32 -27.23 -10.74
N PHE A 58 -21.24 -26.55 -10.33
CA PHE A 58 -20.25 -26.00 -11.28
C PHE A 58 -19.09 -26.97 -11.54
N GLY A 59 -18.99 -28.07 -10.80
CA GLY A 59 -17.93 -29.06 -10.97
C GLY A 59 -16.55 -28.55 -10.62
N LEU A 60 -16.47 -27.61 -9.67
CA LEU A 60 -15.22 -27.03 -9.23
C LEU A 60 -14.44 -28.02 -8.36
N HIS A 61 -13.13 -28.02 -8.51
CA HIS A 61 -12.23 -28.86 -7.72
C HIS A 61 -12.21 -28.40 -6.25
N GLU A 62 -12.04 -29.34 -5.32
CA GLU A 62 -12.05 -29.06 -3.89
C GLU A 62 -10.99 -28.04 -3.47
N LEU A 63 -9.74 -28.19 -3.94
CA LEU A 63 -8.62 -27.35 -3.53
C LEU A 63 -8.82 -25.85 -3.79
N PRO A 64 -9.20 -25.38 -5.01
CA PRO A 64 -9.43 -23.95 -5.21
C PRO A 64 -10.69 -23.43 -4.53
N VAL A 65 -11.70 -24.27 -4.28
CA VAL A 65 -12.86 -23.87 -3.48
C VAL A 65 -12.48 -23.67 -2.02
N GLU A 66 -11.68 -24.58 -1.46
CA GLU A 66 -11.15 -24.44 -0.10
C GLU A 66 -10.25 -23.20 0.03
N ALA A 67 -9.35 -22.97 -0.94
CA ALA A 67 -8.51 -21.77 -0.97
C ALA A 67 -9.34 -20.48 -0.98
N ALA A 68 -10.41 -20.42 -1.78
CA ALA A 68 -11.30 -19.27 -1.83
C ALA A 68 -12.09 -19.04 -0.53
N LEU A 69 -12.31 -20.07 0.28
CA LEU A 69 -12.93 -19.94 1.61
C LEU A 69 -11.95 -19.46 2.68
N GLN A 70 -10.65 -19.84 2.57
CA GLN A 70 -9.61 -19.49 3.54
C GLN A 70 -9.09 -18.07 3.38
N ARG A 71 -9.22 -17.46 2.19
CA ARG A 71 -8.97 -16.03 1.89
C ARG A 71 -7.60 -15.50 2.31
N GLU A 72 -6.55 -16.26 2.09
CA GLU A 72 -5.17 -15.82 2.35
C GLU A 72 -4.28 -16.00 1.10
N THR A 73 -4.87 -15.78 -0.08
CA THR A 73 -4.21 -16.12 -1.33
C THR A 73 -3.63 -14.89 -2.02
N HIS A 74 -2.42 -14.99 -2.52
CA HIS A 74 -1.84 -13.95 -3.38
C HIS A 74 -2.45 -14.00 -4.79
N PRO A 75 -2.44 -12.86 -5.53
CA PRO A 75 -2.90 -12.87 -6.92
C PRO A 75 -2.27 -13.98 -7.72
N LYS A 76 -3.09 -14.82 -8.35
CA LYS A 76 -2.68 -15.96 -9.16
C LYS A 76 -3.69 -16.32 -10.23
N VAL A 77 -3.26 -17.05 -11.23
CA VAL A 77 -4.14 -17.71 -12.20
C VAL A 77 -3.68 -19.14 -12.44
N GLU A 78 -4.58 -20.09 -12.28
CA GLU A 78 -4.37 -21.52 -12.43
C GLU A 78 -5.41 -22.11 -13.38
N SER A 79 -4.98 -23.00 -14.30
CA SER A 79 -5.87 -23.70 -15.22
C SER A 79 -6.21 -25.08 -14.69
N TYR A 80 -7.51 -25.35 -14.57
CA TYR A 80 -8.10 -26.66 -14.22
C TYR A 80 -8.72 -27.36 -15.44
N GLY A 81 -8.25 -27.00 -16.64
CA GLY A 81 -8.72 -27.58 -17.90
C GLY A 81 -10.05 -27.03 -18.38
N LYS A 82 -11.13 -27.19 -17.62
CA LYS A 82 -12.47 -26.69 -17.96
C LYS A 82 -12.72 -25.26 -17.53
N TYR A 83 -11.98 -24.75 -16.56
CA TYR A 83 -12.10 -23.40 -16.02
C TYR A 83 -10.73 -22.87 -15.57
N LEU A 84 -10.65 -21.55 -15.43
CA LEU A 84 -9.54 -20.86 -14.79
C LEU A 84 -9.95 -20.47 -13.38
N TYR A 85 -9.08 -20.72 -12.42
CA TYR A 85 -9.16 -20.15 -11.08
C TYR A 85 -8.23 -18.93 -11.03
N ILE A 86 -8.80 -17.76 -10.73
CA ILE A 86 -8.10 -16.48 -10.75
C ILE A 86 -8.35 -15.81 -9.41
N VAL A 87 -7.30 -15.37 -8.76
CA VAL A 87 -7.37 -14.58 -7.52
C VAL A 87 -6.84 -13.19 -7.80
N LEU A 88 -7.67 -12.18 -7.56
CA LEU A 88 -7.30 -10.77 -7.68
C LEU A 88 -7.73 -10.02 -6.43
N HIS A 89 -7.07 -8.91 -6.17
CA HIS A 89 -7.36 -8.08 -5.01
C HIS A 89 -7.86 -6.71 -5.46
N GLY A 90 -8.90 -6.22 -4.80
CA GLY A 90 -9.25 -4.82 -4.81
C GLY A 90 -8.53 -4.08 -3.68
N ILE A 91 -8.49 -2.78 -3.77
CA ILE A 91 -7.99 -1.91 -2.73
C ILE A 91 -9.16 -1.15 -2.15
N ASN A 92 -9.18 -1.00 -0.84
CA ASN A 92 -10.11 -0.14 -0.14
C ASN A 92 -9.31 0.69 0.86
N PHE A 93 -9.20 1.98 0.59
CA PHE A 93 -8.58 2.91 1.52
C PHE A 93 -9.67 3.56 2.37
N GLN A 94 -9.53 3.45 3.67
CA GLN A 94 -10.36 4.20 4.61
C GLN A 94 -9.64 5.49 4.97
N ALA A 95 -9.88 6.55 4.22
CA ALA A 95 -9.25 7.86 4.38
C ALA A 95 -9.31 8.41 5.82
N GLN A 96 -10.36 8.06 6.58
CA GLN A 96 -10.52 8.49 7.98
C GLN A 96 -9.60 7.76 8.96
N GLU A 97 -9.18 6.53 8.63
CA GLU A 97 -8.35 5.68 9.50
C GLU A 97 -6.91 5.54 8.98
N HIS A 98 -6.61 6.08 7.80
CA HIS A 98 -5.34 5.91 7.10
C HIS A 98 -4.91 4.44 7.00
N THR A 99 -5.88 3.53 6.83
CA THR A 99 -5.64 2.10 6.72
C THR A 99 -5.81 1.64 5.29
N PHE A 100 -4.78 0.98 4.77
CA PHE A 100 -4.77 0.36 3.47
C PHE A 100 -5.25 -1.09 3.61
N GLU A 101 -6.48 -1.34 3.18
CA GLU A 101 -7.06 -2.68 3.18
C GLU A 101 -7.08 -3.26 1.78
N THR A 102 -6.67 -4.49 1.68
CA THR A 102 -6.75 -5.27 0.45
C THR A 102 -7.88 -6.27 0.55
N THR A 103 -8.61 -6.40 -0.54
CA THR A 103 -9.83 -7.21 -0.57
C THR A 103 -9.74 -8.28 -1.64
N GLU A 104 -9.59 -9.54 -1.22
CA GLU A 104 -9.52 -10.70 -2.10
C GLU A 104 -10.84 -10.94 -2.80
N THR A 105 -10.76 -11.28 -4.08
CA THR A 105 -11.88 -11.75 -4.90
C THR A 105 -11.39 -12.91 -5.75
N ASP A 106 -12.07 -14.04 -5.60
CA ASP A 106 -11.80 -15.27 -6.32
C ASP A 106 -12.75 -15.40 -7.51
N PHE A 107 -12.20 -15.77 -8.66
CA PHE A 107 -12.95 -15.96 -9.90
C PHE A 107 -12.75 -17.37 -10.42
N PHE A 108 -13.85 -18.01 -10.79
CA PHE A 108 -13.82 -19.26 -11.55
C PHE A 108 -14.44 -18.98 -12.92
N LEU A 109 -13.58 -18.84 -13.92
CA LEU A 109 -13.98 -18.53 -15.30
C LEU A 109 -14.07 -19.80 -16.13
N ALA A 110 -15.24 -20.09 -16.66
CA ALA A 110 -15.47 -21.11 -17.66
C ALA A 110 -16.15 -20.52 -18.91
N GLN A 111 -16.38 -21.32 -19.95
CA GLN A 111 -16.99 -20.85 -21.18
C GLN A 111 -18.41 -20.32 -20.96
N ASN A 112 -19.18 -20.96 -20.09
CA ASN A 112 -20.61 -20.70 -19.84
C ASN A 112 -20.94 -20.23 -18.43
N PHE A 113 -19.96 -20.12 -17.53
CA PHE A 113 -20.17 -19.54 -16.22
C PHE A 113 -18.97 -18.71 -15.74
N LEU A 114 -19.29 -17.72 -14.91
CA LEU A 114 -18.34 -17.02 -14.05
C LEU A 114 -18.85 -17.16 -12.62
N VAL A 115 -18.01 -17.63 -11.69
CA VAL A 115 -18.28 -17.57 -10.25
C VAL A 115 -17.36 -16.53 -9.64
N THR A 116 -17.92 -15.65 -8.82
CA THR A 116 -17.15 -14.71 -8.00
C THR A 116 -17.37 -15.06 -6.53
N ILE A 117 -16.28 -15.13 -5.74
CA ILE A 117 -16.35 -15.34 -4.29
C ILE A 117 -15.61 -14.20 -3.62
N HIS A 118 -16.28 -13.53 -2.68
CA HIS A 118 -15.71 -12.41 -1.94
C HIS A 118 -16.41 -12.23 -0.58
N ASP A 119 -15.80 -11.45 0.33
CA ASP A 119 -16.42 -11.03 1.56
C ASP A 119 -17.04 -9.64 1.42
N GLY A 120 -18.15 -9.42 2.11
CA GLY A 120 -18.86 -8.15 2.14
C GLY A 120 -19.28 -7.62 0.77
N GLN A 121 -19.73 -6.38 0.73
CA GLN A 121 -20.15 -5.74 -0.52
C GLN A 121 -18.95 -5.09 -1.21
N ARG A 122 -18.54 -5.60 -2.37
CA ARG A 122 -17.50 -5.02 -3.21
C ARG A 122 -18.08 -4.01 -4.18
N ARG A 123 -17.51 -2.80 -4.21
CA ARG A 123 -17.97 -1.71 -5.09
C ARG A 123 -17.91 -2.12 -6.57
N SER A 124 -16.84 -2.76 -7.02
CA SER A 124 -16.67 -3.23 -8.40
C SER A 124 -17.72 -4.25 -8.78
N ILE A 125 -17.95 -5.29 -7.96
CA ILE A 125 -18.93 -6.32 -8.21
C ILE A 125 -20.35 -5.75 -8.17
N LYS A 126 -20.65 -4.89 -7.19
CA LYS A 126 -21.96 -4.24 -7.09
C LYS A 126 -22.27 -3.38 -8.32
N SER A 127 -21.31 -2.57 -8.78
CA SER A 127 -21.48 -1.73 -9.98
C SER A 127 -21.77 -2.57 -11.22
N VAL A 128 -21.06 -3.69 -11.41
CA VAL A 128 -21.28 -4.59 -12.55
C VAL A 128 -22.60 -5.35 -12.40
N ALA A 129 -23.00 -5.77 -11.18
CA ALA A 129 -24.27 -6.40 -10.92
C ALA A 129 -25.46 -5.46 -11.24
N GLU A 130 -25.37 -4.20 -10.85
CA GLU A 130 -26.36 -3.19 -11.22
C GLU A 130 -26.40 -2.98 -12.74
N LEU A 131 -25.25 -3.00 -13.42
CA LEU A 131 -25.20 -2.90 -14.87
C LEU A 131 -25.86 -4.11 -15.55
N CYS A 132 -25.57 -5.34 -15.09
CA CYS A 132 -26.20 -6.57 -15.59
C CYS A 132 -27.72 -6.56 -15.39
N SER A 133 -28.21 -5.94 -14.31
CA SER A 133 -29.66 -5.82 -14.05
C SER A 133 -30.37 -4.82 -14.96
N ARG A 134 -29.63 -3.82 -15.50
CA ARG A 134 -30.18 -2.76 -16.36
C ARG A 134 -29.99 -3.02 -17.84
N ALA A 135 -28.96 -3.78 -18.21
CA ALA A 135 -28.50 -3.96 -19.58
C ALA A 135 -28.31 -5.46 -19.89
N GLU A 136 -29.28 -6.04 -20.57
CA GLU A 136 -29.34 -7.48 -20.89
C GLU A 136 -28.14 -7.98 -21.70
N TYR A 137 -27.52 -7.12 -22.51
CA TYR A 137 -26.38 -7.47 -23.37
C TYR A 137 -25.08 -7.74 -22.61
N VAL A 138 -24.93 -7.22 -21.37
CA VAL A 138 -23.67 -7.29 -20.62
C VAL A 138 -23.23 -8.73 -20.37
N LEU A 139 -24.15 -9.57 -19.91
CA LEU A 139 -23.90 -10.99 -19.71
C LEU A 139 -23.90 -11.76 -21.03
N GLY A 140 -24.59 -11.25 -22.05
CA GLY A 140 -24.64 -11.80 -23.39
C GLY A 140 -23.31 -11.70 -24.18
N GLU A 141 -22.40 -10.80 -23.80
CA GLU A 141 -21.04 -10.73 -24.35
C GLU A 141 -20.16 -11.92 -23.92
N GLY A 142 -20.61 -12.70 -22.92
CA GLY A 142 -19.91 -13.89 -22.43
C GLY A 142 -19.15 -13.69 -21.12
N THR A 143 -18.70 -14.79 -20.55
CA THR A 143 -18.07 -14.84 -19.22
C THR A 143 -16.74 -14.10 -19.15
N ALA A 144 -15.91 -14.19 -20.20
CA ALA A 144 -14.63 -13.48 -20.25
C ALA A 144 -14.82 -11.95 -20.33
N ALA A 145 -15.86 -11.47 -21.02
CA ALA A 145 -16.19 -10.05 -21.06
C ALA A 145 -16.70 -9.55 -19.70
N LEU A 146 -17.51 -10.36 -19.01
CA LEU A 146 -17.94 -10.06 -17.66
C LEU A 146 -16.77 -9.98 -16.67
N LEU A 147 -15.86 -10.97 -16.71
CA LEU A 147 -14.64 -10.97 -15.91
C LEU A 147 -13.85 -9.68 -16.17
N HIS A 148 -13.63 -9.33 -17.45
CA HIS A 148 -12.92 -8.10 -17.79
C HIS A 148 -13.57 -6.87 -17.17
N ARG A 149 -14.88 -6.70 -17.26
CA ARG A 149 -15.60 -5.54 -16.68
C ARG A 149 -15.43 -5.44 -15.17
N ILE A 150 -15.46 -6.59 -14.47
CA ILE A 150 -15.26 -6.60 -13.01
C ILE A 150 -13.81 -6.22 -12.67
N VAL A 151 -12.83 -6.77 -13.40
CA VAL A 151 -11.40 -6.49 -13.18
C VAL A 151 -11.06 -5.04 -13.53
N ASP A 152 -11.57 -4.53 -14.63
CA ASP A 152 -11.41 -3.14 -15.07
C ASP A 152 -11.95 -2.17 -14.00
N THR A 153 -13.20 -2.36 -13.57
CA THR A 153 -13.80 -1.56 -12.49
C THR A 153 -13.02 -1.69 -11.16
N MET A 154 -12.43 -2.87 -10.90
CA MET A 154 -11.61 -3.10 -9.71
C MET A 154 -10.30 -2.30 -9.80
N VAL A 155 -9.65 -2.30 -10.96
CA VAL A 155 -8.37 -1.63 -11.20
C VAL A 155 -8.56 -0.09 -11.27
N ASP A 156 -9.68 0.39 -11.82
CA ASP A 156 -10.05 1.80 -11.75
C ASP A 156 -10.12 2.33 -10.31
N GLY A 157 -10.50 1.46 -9.37
CA GLY A 157 -10.52 1.78 -7.95
C GLY A 157 -9.15 2.00 -7.32
N TYR A 158 -8.05 1.66 -7.99
CA TYR A 158 -6.69 1.88 -7.49
C TYR A 158 -6.23 3.33 -7.60
N ARG A 159 -6.67 4.05 -8.63
CA ARG A 159 -6.18 5.40 -8.90
C ARG A 159 -6.36 6.37 -7.73
N PRO A 160 -7.57 6.55 -7.15
CA PRO A 160 -7.74 7.47 -6.03
C PRO A 160 -6.88 7.09 -4.81
N GLU A 161 -6.62 5.80 -4.60
CA GLU A 161 -5.80 5.32 -3.49
C GLU A 161 -4.32 5.63 -3.70
N ILE A 162 -3.86 5.54 -4.95
CA ILE A 162 -2.48 5.86 -5.35
C ILE A 162 -2.26 7.37 -5.25
N ASP A 163 -3.21 8.18 -5.72
CA ASP A 163 -3.17 9.63 -5.61
C ASP A 163 -3.10 10.08 -4.13
N GLU A 164 -3.85 9.44 -3.24
CA GLU A 164 -3.81 9.70 -1.78
C GLU A 164 -2.44 9.35 -1.17
N ILE A 165 -1.84 8.21 -1.59
CA ILE A 165 -0.48 7.84 -1.14
C ILE A 165 0.54 8.89 -1.57
N GLU A 166 0.42 9.40 -2.80
CA GLU A 166 1.31 10.44 -3.33
C GLU A 166 1.18 11.74 -2.54
N GLU A 167 -0.05 12.21 -2.28
CA GLU A 167 -0.30 13.41 -1.46
C GLU A 167 0.29 13.27 -0.06
N ARG A 168 0.09 12.14 0.59
CA ARG A 168 0.68 11.86 1.92
C ARG A 168 2.22 11.84 1.90
N LEU A 169 2.82 11.30 0.83
CA LEU A 169 4.28 11.35 0.67
C LEU A 169 4.78 12.79 0.55
N ASP A 170 4.09 13.65 -0.20
CA ASP A 170 4.42 15.07 -0.34
C ASP A 170 4.38 15.80 1.01
N GLU A 171 3.34 15.56 1.79
CA GLU A 171 3.18 16.16 3.13
C GLU A 171 4.28 15.70 4.09
N ILE A 172 4.57 14.40 4.14
CA ILE A 172 5.61 13.81 4.99
C ILE A 172 6.99 14.34 4.58
N GLU A 173 7.29 14.44 3.29
CA GLU A 173 8.56 14.97 2.78
C GLU A 173 8.75 16.42 3.19
N LYS A 174 7.73 17.26 3.03
CA LYS A 174 7.74 18.65 3.46
C LYS A 174 7.98 18.77 4.97
N CYS A 175 7.27 17.99 5.78
CA CYS A 175 7.45 17.97 7.24
C CYS A 175 8.86 17.51 7.65
N ALA A 176 9.43 16.52 6.95
CA ALA A 176 10.76 16.01 7.24
C ALA A 176 11.87 17.05 7.05
N ILE A 177 11.69 17.95 6.08
CA ILE A 177 12.67 19.00 5.75
C ILE A 177 12.47 20.26 6.61
N GLU A 178 11.21 20.74 6.73
CA GLU A 178 10.91 22.04 7.33
C GLU A 178 10.81 21.96 8.86
N ASN A 179 10.12 20.95 9.41
CA ASN A 179 9.82 20.84 10.84
C ASN A 179 9.70 19.39 11.29
N PRO A 180 10.81 18.67 11.48
CA PRO A 180 10.77 17.28 11.92
C PRO A 180 10.15 17.18 13.34
N THR A 181 8.94 16.60 13.41
CA THR A 181 8.22 16.31 14.66
C THR A 181 8.56 14.91 15.15
N GLU A 182 8.32 14.66 16.46
CA GLU A 182 8.51 13.31 17.02
C GLU A 182 7.53 12.28 16.42
N THR A 183 6.35 12.72 15.99
CA THR A 183 5.32 11.86 15.36
C THR A 183 5.67 11.46 13.94
N LEU A 184 6.51 12.24 13.25
CA LEU A 184 6.84 12.02 11.83
C LEU A 184 7.42 10.63 11.55
N THR A 185 8.16 10.06 12.49
CA THR A 185 8.69 8.69 12.36
C THR A 185 7.56 7.66 12.26
N ALA A 186 6.49 7.83 13.04
CA ALA A 186 5.34 6.95 12.99
C ALA A 186 4.61 7.07 11.64
N ASP A 187 4.46 8.28 11.11
CA ASP A 187 3.82 8.57 9.83
C ASP A 187 4.61 7.97 8.66
N ILE A 188 5.95 8.13 8.66
CA ILE A 188 6.84 7.52 7.67
C ILE A 188 6.73 5.98 7.70
N LEU A 189 6.69 5.38 8.89
CA LEU A 189 6.56 3.92 9.02
C LEU A 189 5.18 3.42 8.60
N ALA A 190 4.12 4.18 8.84
CA ALA A 190 2.77 3.86 8.42
C ALA A 190 2.66 3.86 6.89
N ILE A 191 3.06 4.95 6.23
CA ILE A 191 3.00 5.02 4.77
C ILE A 191 3.92 4.00 4.08
N LYS A 192 5.09 3.69 4.67
CA LYS A 192 5.98 2.64 4.18
C LYS A 192 5.31 1.27 4.20
N ARG A 193 4.51 1.00 5.24
CA ARG A 193 3.73 -0.24 5.34
C ARG A 193 2.66 -0.30 4.26
N ASP A 194 1.93 0.80 4.03
CA ASP A 194 0.88 0.90 3.03
C ASP A 194 1.45 0.70 1.60
N ILE A 195 2.55 1.37 1.27
CA ILE A 195 3.27 1.20 0.00
C ILE A 195 3.78 -0.23 -0.19
N THR A 196 4.27 -0.86 0.89
CA THR A 196 4.73 -2.26 0.84
C THR A 196 3.57 -3.21 0.57
N ALA A 197 2.39 -2.97 1.17
CA ALA A 197 1.18 -3.74 0.93
C ALA A 197 0.68 -3.56 -0.51
N LEU A 198 0.64 -2.31 -1.02
CA LEU A 198 0.32 -2.01 -2.41
C LEU A 198 1.22 -2.78 -3.37
N ARG A 199 2.54 -2.67 -3.21
CA ARG A 199 3.53 -3.35 -4.06
C ARG A 199 3.35 -4.87 -4.06
N ARG A 200 3.06 -5.46 -2.91
CA ARG A 200 2.87 -6.91 -2.74
C ARG A 200 1.68 -7.44 -3.53
N ILE A 201 0.71 -6.58 -3.87
CA ILE A 201 -0.50 -6.96 -4.59
C ILE A 201 -0.42 -6.57 -6.05
N VAL A 202 -0.06 -5.33 -6.35
CA VAL A 202 -0.09 -4.81 -7.72
C VAL A 202 0.86 -5.56 -8.65
N ILE A 203 2.07 -5.90 -8.19
CA ILE A 203 3.06 -6.59 -9.03
C ILE A 203 2.58 -8.01 -9.44
N PRO A 204 2.16 -8.90 -8.53
CA PRO A 204 1.63 -10.20 -8.93
C PRO A 204 0.34 -10.08 -9.75
N GLN A 205 -0.54 -9.10 -9.43
CA GLN A 205 -1.78 -8.89 -10.15
C GLN A 205 -1.54 -8.46 -11.59
N ARG A 206 -0.58 -7.56 -11.84
CA ARG A 206 -0.12 -7.21 -13.18
C ARG A 206 0.32 -8.47 -13.95
N ASP A 207 1.07 -9.36 -13.31
CA ASP A 207 1.55 -10.58 -13.95
C ASP A 207 0.40 -11.54 -14.29
N VAL A 208 -0.61 -11.65 -13.43
CA VAL A 208 -1.84 -12.42 -13.68
C VAL A 208 -2.58 -11.87 -14.90
N VAL A 209 -2.90 -10.56 -14.91
CA VAL A 209 -3.60 -9.92 -16.02
C VAL A 209 -2.75 -9.95 -17.29
N GLY A 210 -1.42 -9.86 -17.17
CA GLY A 210 -0.48 -10.04 -18.28
C GLY A 210 -0.57 -11.42 -18.95
N ARG A 211 -0.83 -12.49 -18.20
CA ARG A 211 -1.08 -13.82 -18.76
C ARG A 211 -2.40 -13.89 -19.52
N LEU A 212 -3.45 -13.22 -19.04
CA LEU A 212 -4.73 -13.10 -19.74
C LEU A 212 -4.56 -12.30 -21.04
N SER A 213 -3.82 -11.20 -21.01
CA SER A 213 -3.58 -10.35 -22.18
C SER A 213 -2.74 -11.03 -23.29
N ARG A 214 -1.89 -12.01 -22.94
CA ARG A 214 -1.09 -12.79 -23.90
C ARG A 214 -1.79 -14.02 -24.45
N ARG A 215 -3.06 -14.24 -24.12
CA ARG A 215 -3.83 -15.43 -24.54
C ARG A 215 -3.16 -16.75 -24.15
N GLU A 216 -2.62 -16.84 -22.96
CA GLU A 216 -2.08 -18.11 -22.47
C GLU A 216 -3.17 -19.16 -22.21
N PHE A 217 -4.45 -18.76 -22.27
CA PHE A 217 -5.60 -19.60 -21.97
C PHE A 217 -6.65 -19.55 -23.09
N ASP A 218 -7.16 -20.71 -23.53
CA ASP A 218 -8.13 -20.82 -24.62
C ASP A 218 -9.47 -20.11 -24.32
N LEU A 219 -9.82 -19.91 -23.05
CA LEU A 219 -11.03 -19.20 -22.63
C LEU A 219 -10.97 -17.69 -22.92
N ILE A 220 -9.79 -17.15 -23.25
CA ILE A 220 -9.60 -15.74 -23.58
C ILE A 220 -9.47 -15.59 -25.11
N SER A 221 -10.50 -15.01 -25.72
CA SER A 221 -10.50 -14.72 -27.15
C SER A 221 -9.46 -13.64 -27.53
N GLN A 222 -9.16 -13.48 -28.82
CA GLN A 222 -8.26 -12.44 -29.29
C GLN A 222 -8.77 -11.04 -28.97
N GLU A 223 -10.07 -10.81 -29.11
CA GLU A 223 -10.69 -9.53 -28.75
C GLU A 223 -10.53 -9.23 -27.26
N MET A 224 -10.81 -10.23 -26.42
CA MET A 224 -10.67 -10.09 -24.97
C MET A 224 -9.23 -9.87 -24.54
N SER A 225 -8.26 -10.46 -25.23
CA SER A 225 -6.84 -10.25 -24.94
C SER A 225 -6.43 -8.77 -25.14
N TYR A 226 -6.99 -8.09 -26.13
CA TYR A 226 -6.76 -6.65 -26.33
C TYR A 226 -7.36 -5.82 -25.20
N ARG A 227 -8.56 -6.16 -24.74
CA ARG A 227 -9.19 -5.48 -23.59
C ARG A 227 -8.39 -5.71 -22.31
N PHE A 228 -7.93 -6.94 -22.02
CA PHE A 228 -7.06 -7.21 -20.87
C PHE A 228 -5.68 -6.54 -20.97
N ARG A 229 -5.21 -6.20 -22.18
CA ARG A 229 -3.98 -5.45 -22.36
C ARG A 229 -4.08 -4.04 -21.78
N ASP A 230 -5.21 -3.38 -21.96
CA ASP A 230 -5.45 -2.05 -21.38
C ASP A 230 -5.37 -2.08 -19.86
N VAL A 231 -6.03 -3.07 -19.24
CA VAL A 231 -5.95 -3.28 -17.79
C VAL A 231 -4.54 -3.64 -17.32
N TYR A 232 -3.81 -4.43 -18.12
CA TYR A 232 -2.41 -4.74 -17.84
C TYR A 232 -1.53 -3.49 -17.87
N ASP A 233 -1.71 -2.61 -18.85
CA ASP A 233 -0.94 -1.38 -18.97
C ASP A 233 -1.20 -0.45 -17.77
N GLN A 234 -2.46 -0.34 -17.31
CA GLN A 234 -2.79 0.40 -16.08
C GLN A 234 -2.10 -0.20 -14.85
N LEU A 235 -2.17 -1.52 -14.66
CA LEU A 235 -1.49 -2.20 -13.54
C LEU A 235 0.02 -2.08 -13.62
N ALA A 236 0.61 -2.02 -14.82
CA ALA A 236 2.03 -1.79 -15.00
C ALA A 236 2.44 -0.41 -14.49
N HIS A 237 1.66 0.63 -14.80
CA HIS A 237 1.89 1.98 -14.26
C HIS A 237 1.80 1.98 -12.73
N PHE A 238 0.77 1.37 -12.15
CA PHE A 238 0.63 1.30 -10.69
C PHE A 238 1.74 0.50 -10.00
N ALA A 239 2.26 -0.53 -10.67
CA ALA A 239 3.42 -1.27 -10.17
C ALA A 239 4.70 -0.43 -10.18
N ASP A 240 4.89 0.39 -11.22
CA ASP A 240 6.01 1.32 -11.31
C ASP A 240 5.89 2.44 -10.26
N ASP A 241 4.69 3.02 -10.08
CA ASP A 241 4.41 4.01 -9.03
C ASP A 241 4.71 3.44 -7.64
N ALA A 242 4.30 2.21 -7.35
CA ALA A 242 4.58 1.56 -6.06
C ALA A 242 6.08 1.36 -5.79
N VAL A 243 6.89 1.15 -6.84
CA VAL A 243 8.36 1.09 -6.71
C VAL A 243 8.92 2.48 -6.44
N VAL A 244 8.50 3.49 -7.19
CA VAL A 244 8.92 4.89 -7.00
C VAL A 244 8.57 5.39 -5.60
N PHE A 245 7.36 5.12 -5.12
CA PHE A 245 6.93 5.50 -3.78
C PHE A 245 7.76 4.81 -2.69
N HIS A 246 8.10 3.53 -2.87
CA HIS A 246 8.96 2.82 -1.93
C HIS A 246 10.36 3.44 -1.82
N ASP A 247 10.94 3.81 -2.95
CA ASP A 247 12.26 4.44 -2.97
C ASP A 247 12.19 5.86 -2.39
N ARG A 248 11.11 6.60 -2.70
CA ARG A 248 10.85 7.93 -2.18
C ARG A 248 10.70 7.93 -0.65
N VAL A 249 9.88 7.05 -0.07
CA VAL A 249 9.73 6.97 1.39
C VAL A 249 11.03 6.61 2.09
N THR A 250 11.88 5.80 1.46
CA THR A 250 13.20 5.47 2.00
C THR A 250 14.11 6.70 2.00
N GLY A 251 14.11 7.48 0.91
CA GLY A 251 14.84 8.75 0.83
C GLY A 251 14.37 9.79 1.85
N ILE A 252 13.05 9.88 2.08
CA ILE A 252 12.48 10.77 3.11
C ILE A 252 12.98 10.37 4.50
N PHE A 253 12.99 9.07 4.80
CA PHE A 253 13.48 8.56 6.09
C PHE A 253 14.96 8.90 6.31
N ASP A 254 15.81 8.73 5.28
CA ASP A 254 17.22 9.08 5.33
C ASP A 254 17.42 10.59 5.51
N ALA A 255 16.67 11.41 4.80
CA ALA A 255 16.68 12.85 4.95
C ALA A 255 16.25 13.31 6.36
N TYR A 256 15.22 12.66 6.92
CA TYR A 256 14.81 12.89 8.32
C TYR A 256 15.93 12.57 9.30
N LEU A 257 16.57 11.40 9.18
CA LEU A 257 17.69 11.02 10.06
C LEU A 257 18.86 12.00 9.95
N ALA A 258 19.18 12.44 8.73
CA ALA A 258 20.22 13.46 8.52
C ALA A 258 19.85 14.79 9.18
N SER A 259 18.59 15.23 9.08
CA SER A 259 18.08 16.45 9.73
C SER A 259 18.19 16.38 11.25
N VAL A 260 17.76 15.25 11.87
CA VAL A 260 17.91 15.01 13.31
C VAL A 260 19.37 15.02 13.73
N SER A 261 20.24 14.33 12.97
CA SER A 261 21.70 14.31 13.23
C SER A 261 22.32 15.69 13.18
N ASN A 262 21.96 16.50 12.18
CA ASN A 262 22.43 17.88 12.05
C ASN A 262 21.97 18.75 13.24
N ARG A 263 20.73 18.56 13.70
CA ARG A 263 20.20 19.27 14.88
C ARG A 263 20.97 18.88 16.16
N LEU A 264 21.23 17.60 16.35
CA LEU A 264 22.05 17.12 17.49
C LEU A 264 23.47 17.66 17.42
N ALA A 265 24.10 17.69 16.25
CA ALA A 265 25.41 18.27 16.04
C ALA A 265 25.44 19.78 16.37
N SER A 266 24.40 20.52 15.96
CA SER A 266 24.24 21.94 16.30
C SER A 266 24.13 22.16 17.80
N VAL A 267 23.28 21.39 18.50
CA VAL A 267 23.15 21.47 19.95
C VAL A 267 24.47 21.13 20.65
N SER A 268 25.15 20.08 20.18
CA SER A 268 26.45 19.68 20.72
C SER A 268 27.51 20.77 20.53
N THR A 269 27.51 21.47 19.39
CA THR A 269 28.38 22.59 19.09
C THR A 269 28.11 23.74 20.08
N VAL A 270 26.85 24.11 20.31
CA VAL A 270 26.49 25.17 21.29
C VAL A 270 26.97 24.80 22.69
N LEU A 271 26.76 23.55 23.13
CA LEU A 271 27.25 23.08 24.44
C LEU A 271 28.77 23.13 24.53
N ALA A 272 29.48 22.72 23.47
CA ALA A 272 30.93 22.79 23.40
C ALA A 272 31.46 24.22 23.49
N VAL A 273 30.82 25.17 22.80
CA VAL A 273 31.14 26.59 22.88
C VAL A 273 30.94 27.14 24.30
N ILE A 274 29.82 26.82 24.92
CA ILE A 274 29.54 27.22 26.32
C ILE A 274 30.62 26.65 27.26
N ALA A 275 30.89 25.34 27.18
CA ALA A 275 31.91 24.70 28.02
C ALA A 275 33.32 25.29 27.81
N ALA A 276 33.70 25.58 26.57
CA ALA A 276 34.97 26.16 26.23
C ALA A 276 35.12 27.61 26.73
N LEU A 277 34.03 28.38 26.76
CA LEU A 277 34.01 29.74 27.32
C LEU A 277 34.12 29.75 28.84
N PHE A 278 33.38 28.87 29.52
CA PHE A 278 33.37 28.83 30.99
C PHE A 278 34.56 28.07 31.57
N GLY A 279 35.16 27.11 30.85
CA GLY A 279 36.30 26.32 31.32
C GLY A 279 37.46 27.14 31.82
N PRO A 280 38.06 28.02 31.00
CA PRO A 280 39.16 28.92 31.43
C PRO A 280 38.77 29.86 32.57
N MET A 281 37.54 30.39 32.55
CA MET A 281 37.04 31.25 33.65
C MET A 281 37.04 30.46 34.98
N THR A 282 36.54 29.21 34.97
CA THR A 282 36.50 28.36 36.18
C THR A 282 37.92 28.06 36.67
N VAL A 283 38.86 27.79 35.77
CA VAL A 283 40.25 27.55 36.15
C VAL A 283 40.89 28.78 36.73
N ILE A 284 40.69 29.96 36.13
CA ILE A 284 41.24 31.23 36.60
C ILE A 284 40.66 31.54 38.00
N THR A 285 39.33 31.49 38.17
CA THR A 285 38.69 31.76 39.47
C THR A 285 39.09 30.75 40.54
N GLY A 286 39.24 29.46 40.16
CA GLY A 286 39.71 28.40 41.07
C GLY A 286 41.15 28.61 41.53
N LEU A 287 42.07 29.00 40.64
CA LEU A 287 43.46 29.31 41.02
C LEU A 287 43.52 30.48 41.97
N PHE A 288 42.87 31.61 41.66
CA PHE A 288 42.88 32.78 42.46
C PHE A 288 41.98 32.69 43.72
N GLY A 289 41.10 31.69 43.78
CA GLY A 289 40.26 31.35 44.95
C GLY A 289 41.01 30.46 45.96
N MET A 290 42.20 29.98 45.65
CA MET A 290 43.01 29.21 46.59
C MET A 290 43.54 30.09 47.70
N ASN A 291 43.59 29.60 48.94
CA ASN A 291 44.18 30.28 50.09
C ASN A 291 45.73 30.25 50.06
N VAL A 292 46.32 30.44 48.93
CA VAL A 292 47.77 30.49 48.68
C VAL A 292 48.11 31.86 48.18
N PRO A 293 49.16 32.54 48.71
CA PRO A 293 49.56 33.84 48.16
C PRO A 293 50.12 33.70 46.75
N LEU A 294 49.33 34.19 45.78
CA LEU A 294 49.70 34.23 44.37
C LEU A 294 50.38 35.58 44.05
N PRO A 295 51.47 35.61 43.26
CA PRO A 295 52.09 36.87 42.88
C PRO A 295 51.16 37.69 42.00
N SER A 296 50.99 39.01 42.23
CA SER A 296 50.31 39.93 41.33
C SER A 296 51.18 40.16 40.10
N LEU A 297 50.61 40.13 38.89
CA LEU A 297 51.30 40.43 37.63
C LEU A 297 51.86 41.87 37.56
N LEU A 298 51.14 42.81 38.17
CA LEU A 298 51.50 44.25 38.24
C LEU A 298 52.26 44.60 39.51
N GLY A 299 52.60 43.64 40.37
CA GLY A 299 53.40 43.85 41.59
C GLY A 299 52.66 44.51 42.75
N ASN A 300 51.37 44.86 42.64
CA ASN A 300 50.62 45.52 43.69
C ASN A 300 49.32 44.71 44.00
N PRO A 301 49.14 44.19 45.20
CA PRO A 301 47.97 43.39 45.61
C PRO A 301 46.59 44.07 45.41
N GLN A 302 46.55 45.39 45.40
CA GLN A 302 45.32 46.15 45.23
C GLN A 302 44.71 45.97 43.81
N TYR A 303 45.51 45.61 42.81
CA TYR A 303 45.04 45.42 41.41
C TYR A 303 44.74 43.97 41.09
N GLN A 304 45.03 43.02 41.97
CA GLN A 304 44.88 41.60 41.71
C GLN A 304 43.47 41.22 41.26
N PHE A 305 42.43 41.85 41.82
CA PHE A 305 41.05 41.63 41.38
C PHE A 305 40.82 42.02 39.89
N TRP A 306 41.33 43.19 39.51
CA TRP A 306 41.22 43.67 38.12
C TRP A 306 42.05 42.88 37.15
N GLU A 307 43.19 42.32 37.58
CA GLU A 307 44.01 41.41 36.77
C GLU A 307 43.30 40.12 36.44
N VAL A 308 42.60 39.54 37.41
CA VAL A 308 41.78 38.33 37.22
C VAL A 308 40.64 38.62 36.25
N ILE A 309 39.91 39.69 36.40
CA ILE A 309 38.84 40.10 35.49
C ILE A 309 39.37 40.33 34.07
N ALA A 310 40.49 40.98 33.93
CA ALA A 310 41.14 41.23 32.63
C ALA A 310 41.56 39.90 31.95
N MET A 311 42.16 38.96 32.70
CA MET A 311 42.55 37.64 32.14
C MET A 311 41.30 36.86 31.70
N MET A 312 40.22 36.89 32.47
CA MET A 312 38.95 36.24 32.08
C MET A 312 38.37 36.90 30.83
N ALA A 313 38.35 38.22 30.74
CA ALA A 313 37.84 38.95 29.59
C ALA A 313 38.69 38.68 28.31
N VAL A 314 40.01 38.68 28.41
CA VAL A 314 40.91 38.42 27.29
C VAL A 314 40.80 36.97 26.80
N SER A 315 40.75 35.99 27.72
CA SER A 315 40.61 34.59 27.34
C SER A 315 39.26 34.34 26.65
N SER A 316 38.15 34.90 27.16
CA SER A 316 36.84 34.76 26.58
C SER A 316 36.71 35.45 25.24
N ALA A 317 37.25 36.69 25.10
CA ALA A 317 37.27 37.40 23.83
C ALA A 317 38.09 36.66 22.77
N GLY A 318 39.25 36.11 23.16
CA GLY A 318 40.08 35.29 22.28
C GLY A 318 39.37 34.06 21.76
N LEU A 319 38.71 33.32 22.64
CA LEU A 319 37.92 32.15 22.26
C LEU A 319 36.69 32.51 21.41
N PHE A 320 35.99 33.58 21.73
CA PHE A 320 34.87 34.06 20.93
C PHE A 320 35.26 34.41 19.50
N VAL A 321 36.37 35.16 19.33
CA VAL A 321 36.92 35.48 18.00
C VAL A 321 37.36 34.22 17.25
N TRP A 322 37.96 33.27 17.95
CA TRP A 322 38.38 32.00 17.37
C TRP A 322 37.17 31.15 16.88
N PHE A 323 36.10 30.99 17.70
CA PHE A 323 34.88 30.29 17.29
C PHE A 323 34.19 30.98 16.12
N ARG A 324 34.11 32.30 16.11
CA ARG A 324 33.54 33.05 14.97
C ARG A 324 34.37 32.85 13.68
N LYS A 325 35.69 32.75 13.77
CA LYS A 325 36.56 32.49 12.63
C LYS A 325 36.36 31.04 12.12
N MET A 326 36.03 30.09 12.99
CA MET A 326 35.74 28.73 12.63
C MET A 326 34.28 28.50 12.18
N LYS A 327 33.46 29.55 12.14
CA LYS A 327 32.00 29.47 11.79
C LYS A 327 31.21 28.56 12.73
N TRP A 328 31.60 28.49 14.00
CA TRP A 328 30.85 27.76 15.03
C TRP A 328 29.79 28.65 15.71
N LEU A 329 29.90 29.95 15.52
CA LEU A 329 29.01 31.03 15.93
C LEU A 329 28.61 31.90 14.72
#